data_2149eeff28f263aff94f57525b69e697
#
_entry.id   2149eeff28f263aff94f57525b69e697
#
_cell.length_a   1.000
_cell.length_b   1.000
_cell.length_c   1.000
_cell.angle_alpha   90.00
_cell.angle_beta   90.00
_cell.angle_gamma   90.00
#
_symmetry.space_group_name_H-M   'P 1'
#
loop_
_entity.id
_entity.type
_entity.pdbx_description
1 polymer ?
#
loop_
_entity_poly.entity_id
_entity_poly.type
_entity_poly.pdbx_seq_one_letter_code
_entity_poly.pdbx_strand_id
1 'polypeptide(L)'
;PRYLIIEGIHGLGWLAIAIGFGVTPHALAGMMLFSMTLVISAIDMEHGIIPDELSAMLLITGVVYHFLSHEIGFLNRLIGMAVGFGLLFLLAVVSKGGMGGGDIKLCAGIGFWLGFPGFLYALLAASVIGSLVSIGLMALKRKGLKETIPFGPFLMIGFLLIYFYQSLLLEGYWNLIMKLYG
;
A
#
# COMPACT_ATOMS: atom_id res chain seq x y z
N PRO A 1 14.45 13.19 -19.05
CA PRO A 1 12.98 13.11 -19.18
C PRO A 1 12.30 12.41 -17.99
N ARG A 2 12.92 11.40 -17.32
CA ARG A 2 12.32 10.67 -16.21
C ARG A 2 11.94 11.58 -15.03
N TYR A 3 12.81 12.53 -14.67
CA TYR A 3 12.58 13.46 -13.54
C TYR A 3 11.31 14.29 -13.77
N LEU A 4 11.14 14.87 -14.94
CA LEU A 4 9.96 15.68 -15.26
C LEU A 4 8.65 14.87 -15.17
N ILE A 5 8.69 13.60 -15.54
CA ILE A 5 7.51 12.70 -15.44
C ILE A 5 7.19 12.44 -13.97
N ILE A 6 8.19 12.10 -13.15
CA ILE A 6 8.00 11.83 -11.72
C ILE A 6 7.54 13.09 -10.99
N GLU A 7 8.15 14.24 -11.25
CA GLU A 7 7.74 15.53 -10.68
C GLU A 7 6.31 15.90 -11.10
N GLY A 8 5.97 15.70 -12.38
CA GLY A 8 4.62 15.92 -12.89
C GLY A 8 3.57 15.02 -12.22
N ILE A 9 3.85 13.72 -12.10
CA ILE A 9 2.96 12.77 -11.40
C ILE A 9 2.84 13.15 -9.92
N HIS A 10 3.94 13.53 -9.27
CA HIS A 10 3.95 13.94 -7.88
C HIS A 10 3.11 15.20 -7.65
N GLY A 11 3.31 16.25 -8.46
CA GLY A 11 2.54 17.49 -8.36
C GLY A 11 1.06 17.29 -8.67
N LEU A 12 0.73 16.53 -9.71
CA LEU A 12 -0.66 16.20 -10.06
C LEU A 12 -1.34 15.35 -8.96
N GLY A 13 -0.62 14.40 -8.38
CA GLY A 13 -1.14 13.60 -7.27
C GLY A 13 -1.44 14.44 -6.04
N TRP A 14 -0.55 15.34 -5.66
CA TRP A 14 -0.78 16.27 -4.56
C TRP A 14 -1.97 17.20 -4.81
N LEU A 15 -2.06 17.73 -6.03
CA LEU A 15 -3.19 18.58 -6.43
C LEU A 15 -4.51 17.80 -6.37
N ALA A 16 -4.53 16.55 -6.86
CA ALA A 16 -5.73 15.72 -6.82
C ALA A 16 -6.16 15.41 -5.38
N ILE A 17 -5.22 15.10 -4.48
CA ILE A 17 -5.49 14.88 -3.06
C ILE A 17 -6.04 16.18 -2.41
N ALA A 18 -5.43 17.33 -2.70
CA ALA A 18 -5.88 18.62 -2.17
C ALA A 18 -7.28 18.98 -2.63
N ILE A 19 -7.61 18.74 -3.90
CA ILE A 19 -8.96 19.00 -4.45
C ILE A 19 -9.98 18.03 -3.86
N GLY A 20 -9.62 16.72 -3.73
CA GLY A 20 -10.56 15.71 -3.27
C GLY A 20 -10.84 15.73 -1.77
N PHE A 21 -9.82 16.02 -0.95
CA PHE A 21 -9.89 15.89 0.52
C PHE A 21 -9.65 17.21 1.27
N GLY A 22 -9.40 18.31 0.55
CA GLY A 22 -9.10 19.63 1.14
C GLY A 22 -7.76 19.66 1.87
N VAL A 23 -7.56 20.69 2.70
CA VAL A 23 -6.35 20.82 3.55
C VAL A 23 -6.68 20.26 4.94
N THR A 24 -6.68 18.97 5.05
CA THR A 24 -6.96 18.23 6.30
C THR A 24 -5.72 17.45 6.75
N PRO A 25 -5.59 17.07 8.04
CA PRO A 25 -4.51 16.17 8.47
C PRO A 25 -4.49 14.87 7.69
N HIS A 26 -5.66 14.34 7.31
CA HIS A 26 -5.79 13.16 6.46
C HIS A 26 -5.21 13.39 5.06
N ALA A 27 -5.55 14.51 4.42
CA ALA A 27 -4.99 14.86 3.11
C ALA A 27 -3.48 15.07 3.15
N LEU A 28 -2.95 15.77 4.17
CA LEU A 28 -1.51 15.99 4.33
C LEU A 28 -0.75 14.68 4.54
N ALA A 29 -1.27 13.78 5.37
CA ALA A 29 -0.72 12.45 5.53
C ALA A 29 -0.79 11.65 4.22
N GLY A 30 -1.90 11.74 3.48
CA GLY A 30 -2.06 11.12 2.17
C GLY A 30 -1.07 11.62 1.13
N MET A 31 -0.77 12.92 1.09
CA MET A 31 0.26 13.52 0.21
C MET A 31 1.65 12.97 0.54
N MET A 32 1.98 12.87 1.82
CA MET A 32 3.22 12.26 2.27
C MET A 32 3.30 10.77 1.85
N LEU A 33 2.24 10.00 2.10
CA LEU A 33 2.16 8.60 1.69
C LEU A 33 2.26 8.43 0.17
N PHE A 34 1.65 9.32 -0.60
CA PHE A 34 1.77 9.34 -2.05
C PHE A 34 3.22 9.55 -2.50
N SER A 35 3.93 10.50 -1.86
CA SER A 35 5.36 10.72 -2.12
C SER A 35 6.19 9.48 -1.80
N MET A 36 5.95 8.84 -0.64
CA MET A 36 6.62 7.60 -0.27
C MET A 36 6.30 6.47 -1.26
N THR A 37 5.07 6.40 -1.76
CA THR A 37 4.66 5.42 -2.78
C THR A 37 5.50 5.57 -4.05
N LEU A 38 5.69 6.79 -4.54
CA LEU A 38 6.49 7.04 -5.73
C LEU A 38 7.95 6.63 -5.53
N VAL A 39 8.54 7.02 -4.39
CA VAL A 39 9.94 6.72 -4.09
C VAL A 39 10.17 5.22 -3.91
N ILE A 40 9.36 4.55 -3.07
CA ILE A 40 9.48 3.10 -2.83
C ILE A 40 9.28 2.33 -4.13
N SER A 41 8.24 2.70 -4.90
CA SER A 41 7.96 2.04 -6.18
C SER A 41 9.07 2.21 -7.19
N ALA A 42 9.68 3.40 -7.28
CA ALA A 42 10.79 3.67 -8.20
C ALA A 42 12.02 2.84 -7.84
N ILE A 43 12.39 2.79 -6.56
CA ILE A 43 13.55 2.02 -6.08
C ILE A 43 13.32 0.52 -6.28
N ASP A 44 12.13 0.01 -5.91
CA ASP A 44 11.83 -1.41 -6.06
C ASP A 44 11.78 -1.83 -7.54
N MET A 45 11.24 -0.99 -8.43
CA MET A 45 11.24 -1.26 -9.88
C MET A 45 12.64 -1.23 -10.51
N GLU A 46 13.57 -0.41 -10.00
CA GLU A 46 14.92 -0.30 -10.55
C GLU A 46 15.91 -1.30 -9.94
N HIS A 47 15.78 -1.57 -8.64
CA HIS A 47 16.79 -2.32 -7.88
C HIS A 47 16.24 -3.63 -7.30
N GLY A 48 14.91 -3.83 -7.25
CA GLY A 48 14.28 -5.00 -6.64
C GLY A 48 14.47 -5.07 -5.12
N ILE A 49 14.66 -3.92 -4.48
CA ILE A 49 14.84 -3.79 -3.03
C ILE A 49 14.00 -2.65 -2.48
N ILE A 50 13.51 -2.81 -1.27
CA ILE A 50 12.89 -1.75 -0.48
C ILE A 50 13.83 -1.38 0.65
N PRO A 51 14.39 -0.14 0.67
CA PRO A 51 15.29 0.30 1.74
C PRO A 51 14.63 0.25 3.11
N ASP A 52 15.37 -0.22 4.11
CA ASP A 52 14.88 -0.34 5.49
C ASP A 52 14.50 1.03 6.07
N GLU A 53 15.21 2.08 5.68
CA GLU A 53 14.96 3.45 6.09
C GLU A 53 13.57 3.93 5.67
N LEU A 54 13.11 3.57 4.48
CA LEU A 54 11.78 3.93 3.98
C LEU A 54 10.68 3.15 4.69
N SER A 55 10.90 1.86 4.98
CA SER A 55 9.98 1.06 5.77
C SER A 55 9.88 1.57 7.22
N ALA A 56 11.01 1.95 7.82
CA ALA A 56 11.07 2.56 9.14
C ALA A 56 10.38 3.94 9.15
N MET A 57 10.64 4.78 8.15
CA MET A 57 9.99 6.07 8.00
C MET A 57 8.48 5.92 7.87
N LEU A 58 7.99 4.94 7.11
CA LEU A 58 6.56 4.65 7.00
C LEU A 58 5.97 4.31 8.37
N LEU A 59 6.62 3.48 9.16
CA LEU A 59 6.16 3.12 10.50
C LEU A 59 6.17 4.31 11.45
N ILE A 60 7.26 5.09 11.49
CA ILE A 60 7.40 6.27 12.35
C ILE A 60 6.31 7.29 12.04
N THR A 61 6.09 7.59 10.77
CA THR A 61 5.04 8.54 10.34
C THR A 61 3.64 8.02 10.66
N GLY A 62 3.41 6.69 10.62
CA GLY A 62 2.19 6.06 11.10
C GLY A 62 1.95 6.25 12.59
N VAL A 63 3.01 6.14 13.40
CA VAL A 63 2.94 6.42 14.84
C VAL A 63 2.60 7.90 15.09
N VAL A 64 3.26 8.82 14.40
CA VAL A 64 2.95 10.26 14.51
C VAL A 64 1.50 10.53 14.10
N TYR A 65 1.03 9.95 13.00
CA TYR A 65 -0.34 10.11 12.53
C TYR A 65 -1.37 9.57 13.52
N HIS A 66 -1.05 8.51 14.26
CA HIS A 66 -1.95 8.00 15.31
C HIS A 66 -2.29 9.05 16.37
N PHE A 67 -1.34 9.91 16.75
CA PHE A 67 -1.58 10.99 17.70
C PHE A 67 -2.35 12.18 17.11
N LEU A 68 -2.39 12.30 15.79
CA LEU A 68 -3.14 13.34 15.07
C LEU A 68 -4.55 12.87 14.68
N SER A 69 -4.75 11.57 14.52
CA SER A 69 -6.00 10.96 14.08
C SER A 69 -6.31 9.72 14.94
N HIS A 70 -7.42 9.76 15.66
CA HIS A 70 -7.85 8.71 16.57
C HIS A 70 -8.86 7.74 15.91
N GLU A 71 -8.97 7.73 14.59
CA GLU A 71 -9.95 6.91 13.85
C GLU A 71 -9.78 5.41 14.07
N ILE A 72 -8.52 4.97 14.21
CA ILE A 72 -8.18 3.56 14.44
C ILE A 72 -7.51 3.43 15.81
N GLY A 73 -8.07 2.59 16.67
CA GLY A 73 -7.50 2.33 18.00
C GLY A 73 -6.08 1.75 17.93
N PHE A 74 -5.22 2.14 18.88
CA PHE A 74 -3.81 1.74 18.90
C PHE A 74 -3.61 0.21 18.86
N LEU A 75 -4.42 -0.52 19.63
CA LEU A 75 -4.36 -2.00 19.64
C LEU A 75 -4.65 -2.58 18.26
N ASN A 76 -5.63 -2.04 17.53
CA ASN A 76 -5.94 -2.50 16.17
C ASN A 76 -4.79 -2.23 15.20
N ARG A 77 -4.08 -1.09 15.36
CA ARG A 77 -2.86 -0.78 14.60
C ARG A 77 -1.74 -1.79 14.88
N LEU A 78 -1.54 -2.14 16.16
CA LEU A 78 -0.56 -3.16 16.54
C LEU A 78 -0.90 -4.54 15.99
N ILE A 79 -2.18 -4.93 16.01
CA ILE A 79 -2.65 -6.18 15.41
C ILE A 79 -2.40 -6.15 13.90
N GLY A 80 -2.73 -5.04 13.22
CA GLY A 80 -2.46 -4.85 11.79
C GLY A 80 -0.98 -5.01 11.45
N MET A 81 -0.10 -4.39 12.25
CA MET A 81 1.35 -4.51 12.11
C MET A 81 1.82 -5.97 12.28
N ALA A 82 1.35 -6.63 13.34
CA ALA A 82 1.73 -8.02 13.64
C ALA A 82 1.24 -8.98 12.54
N VAL A 83 0.02 -8.79 12.05
CA VAL A 83 -0.53 -9.59 10.95
C VAL A 83 0.21 -9.29 9.65
N GLY A 84 0.50 -8.02 9.34
CA GLY A 84 1.24 -7.61 8.15
C GLY A 84 2.63 -8.24 8.10
N PHE A 85 3.37 -8.12 9.20
CA PHE A 85 4.67 -8.78 9.33
C PHE A 85 4.55 -10.31 9.28
N GLY A 86 3.69 -10.88 10.12
CA GLY A 86 3.60 -12.33 10.31
C GLY A 86 3.12 -13.08 9.08
N LEU A 87 2.13 -12.54 8.37
CA LEU A 87 1.60 -13.15 7.15
C LEU A 87 2.65 -13.20 6.04
N LEU A 88 3.33 -12.08 5.79
CA LEU A 88 4.36 -12.00 4.74
C LEU A 88 5.62 -12.79 5.14
N PHE A 89 5.98 -12.80 6.42
CA PHE A 89 7.06 -13.63 6.94
C PHE A 89 6.76 -15.13 6.75
N LEU A 90 5.54 -15.55 7.08
CA LEU A 90 5.11 -16.93 6.86
C LEU A 90 5.17 -17.30 5.36
N LEU A 91 4.70 -16.42 4.49
CA LEU A 91 4.78 -16.61 3.04
C LEU A 91 6.24 -16.72 2.57
N ALA A 92 7.15 -15.90 3.10
CA ALA A 92 8.57 -15.96 2.78
C ALA A 92 9.20 -17.31 3.21
N VAL A 93 8.85 -17.80 4.39
CA VAL A 93 9.32 -19.12 4.89
C VAL A 93 8.78 -20.25 4.01
N VAL A 94 7.48 -20.27 3.73
CA VAL A 94 6.82 -21.32 2.93
C VAL A 94 7.34 -21.32 1.48
N SER A 95 7.56 -20.13 0.91
CA SER A 95 8.10 -19.97 -0.45
C SER A 95 9.62 -20.17 -0.55
N LYS A 96 10.29 -20.53 0.57
CA LYS A 96 11.75 -20.71 0.64
C LYS A 96 12.54 -19.51 0.12
N GLY A 97 12.14 -18.32 0.53
CA GLY A 97 12.79 -17.06 0.14
C GLY A 97 12.26 -16.44 -1.16
N GLY A 98 11.09 -16.88 -1.62
CA GLY A 98 10.44 -16.27 -2.79
C GLY A 98 9.87 -14.87 -2.57
N MET A 99 10.01 -14.29 -1.35
CA MET A 99 9.54 -12.96 -1.00
C MET A 99 10.67 -12.13 -0.39
N GLY A 100 10.76 -10.86 -0.77
CA GLY A 100 11.78 -9.94 -0.29
C GLY A 100 11.59 -9.57 1.19
N GLY A 101 12.69 -9.45 1.95
CA GLY A 101 12.64 -8.98 3.34
C GLY A 101 12.10 -7.57 3.48
N GLY A 102 12.28 -6.74 2.43
CA GLY A 102 11.72 -5.38 2.36
C GLY A 102 10.20 -5.36 2.33
N ASP A 103 9.56 -6.27 1.56
CA ASP A 103 8.10 -6.38 1.50
C ASP A 103 7.51 -6.72 2.87
N ILE A 104 8.17 -7.59 3.65
CA ILE A 104 7.74 -7.97 5.00
C ILE A 104 7.71 -6.76 5.93
N LYS A 105 8.79 -5.97 5.94
CA LYS A 105 8.92 -4.76 6.76
C LYS A 105 7.94 -3.68 6.32
N LEU A 106 7.79 -3.51 5.00
CA LEU A 106 6.82 -2.58 4.43
C LEU A 106 5.39 -2.93 4.86
N CYS A 107 5.01 -4.21 4.79
CA CYS A 107 3.69 -4.68 5.21
C CYS A 107 3.43 -4.49 6.71
N ALA A 108 4.45 -4.57 7.56
CA ALA A 108 4.33 -4.19 8.96
C ALA A 108 3.94 -2.71 9.11
N GLY A 109 4.61 -1.82 8.37
CA GLY A 109 4.29 -0.38 8.33
C GLY A 109 2.87 -0.12 7.82
N ILE A 110 2.49 -0.72 6.70
CA ILE A 110 1.13 -0.60 6.12
C ILE A 110 0.07 -1.11 7.12
N GLY A 111 0.34 -2.24 7.77
CA GLY A 111 -0.55 -2.81 8.78
C GLY A 111 -0.75 -1.89 9.98
N PHE A 112 0.29 -1.19 10.41
CA PHE A 112 0.17 -0.17 11.46
C PHE A 112 -0.67 1.03 11.02
N TRP A 113 -0.52 1.48 9.79
CA TRP A 113 -1.31 2.60 9.26
C TRP A 113 -2.80 2.29 9.16
N LEU A 114 -3.16 1.14 8.62
CA LEU A 114 -4.53 0.78 8.26
C LEU A 114 -5.26 -0.05 9.34
N GLY A 115 -4.53 -0.58 10.33
CA GLY A 115 -5.07 -1.58 11.25
C GLY A 115 -5.32 -2.93 10.56
N PHE A 116 -5.84 -3.90 11.33
CA PHE A 116 -5.99 -5.29 10.85
C PHE A 116 -6.89 -5.43 9.62
N PRO A 117 -8.14 -4.96 9.61
CA PRO A 117 -9.00 -5.16 8.44
C PRO A 117 -8.49 -4.40 7.22
N GLY A 118 -8.04 -3.15 7.41
CA GLY A 118 -7.53 -2.30 6.34
C GLY A 118 -6.30 -2.90 5.67
N PHE A 119 -5.39 -3.50 6.45
CA PHE A 119 -4.23 -4.20 5.89
C PHE A 119 -4.63 -5.35 4.95
N LEU A 120 -5.60 -6.17 5.34
CA LEU A 120 -6.05 -7.28 4.49
C LEU A 120 -6.67 -6.78 3.17
N TYR A 121 -7.45 -5.70 3.22
CA TYR A 121 -8.00 -5.08 2.01
C TYR A 121 -6.89 -4.51 1.11
N ALA A 122 -5.88 -3.86 1.70
CA ALA A 122 -4.74 -3.34 0.95
C ALA A 122 -3.93 -4.46 0.28
N LEU A 123 -3.67 -5.54 1.01
CA LEU A 123 -2.97 -6.72 0.48
C LEU A 123 -3.77 -7.40 -0.63
N LEU A 124 -5.09 -7.53 -0.47
CA LEU A 124 -5.98 -8.06 -1.50
C LEU A 124 -5.95 -7.18 -2.76
N ALA A 125 -6.10 -5.86 -2.60
CA ALA A 125 -6.04 -4.91 -3.70
C ALA A 125 -4.69 -4.98 -4.42
N ALA A 126 -3.57 -4.99 -3.68
CA ALA A 126 -2.22 -5.15 -4.22
C ALA A 126 -2.06 -6.45 -5.03
N SER A 127 -2.57 -7.55 -4.49
CA SER A 127 -2.50 -8.86 -5.14
C SER A 127 -3.32 -8.92 -6.43
N VAL A 128 -4.53 -8.35 -6.43
CA VAL A 128 -5.38 -8.27 -7.61
C VAL A 128 -4.74 -7.39 -8.68
N ILE A 129 -4.29 -6.19 -8.33
CA ILE A 129 -3.65 -5.26 -9.27
C ILE A 129 -2.37 -5.89 -9.84
N GLY A 130 -1.52 -6.44 -8.96
CA GLY A 130 -0.28 -7.09 -9.35
C GLY A 130 -0.51 -8.27 -10.28
N SER A 131 -1.52 -9.10 -10.02
CA SER A 131 -1.89 -10.23 -10.88
C SER A 131 -2.38 -9.76 -12.26
N LEU A 132 -3.25 -8.75 -12.31
CA LEU A 132 -3.76 -8.20 -13.56
C LEU A 132 -2.64 -7.61 -14.43
N VAL A 133 -1.74 -6.83 -13.82
CA VAL A 133 -0.57 -6.27 -14.50
C VAL A 133 0.37 -7.36 -15.00
N SER A 134 0.64 -8.37 -14.16
CA SER A 134 1.51 -9.51 -14.51
C SER A 134 0.95 -10.29 -15.70
N ILE A 135 -0.34 -10.62 -15.67
CA ILE A 135 -1.03 -11.31 -16.79
C ILE A 135 -0.98 -10.46 -18.06
N GLY A 136 -1.23 -9.15 -17.94
CA GLY A 136 -1.15 -8.22 -19.07
C GLY A 136 0.24 -8.16 -19.70
N LEU A 137 1.30 -8.09 -18.88
CA LEU A 137 2.68 -8.08 -19.40
C LEU A 137 3.07 -9.40 -20.06
N MET A 138 2.58 -10.53 -19.53
CA MET A 138 2.78 -11.85 -20.14
C MET A 138 2.04 -11.97 -21.46
N ALA A 139 0.78 -11.53 -21.54
CA ALA A 139 -0.01 -11.54 -22.77
C ALA A 139 0.63 -10.69 -23.89
N LEU A 140 1.25 -9.57 -23.51
CA LEU A 140 1.99 -8.71 -24.42
C LEU A 140 3.41 -9.24 -24.76
N LYS A 141 3.78 -10.43 -24.27
CA LYS A 141 5.11 -11.05 -24.43
C LYS A 141 6.27 -10.15 -23.98
N ARG A 142 6.01 -9.22 -23.07
CA ARG A 142 7.01 -8.28 -22.53
C ARG A 142 7.75 -8.85 -21.34
N LYS A 143 7.18 -9.88 -20.68
CA LYS A 143 7.83 -10.63 -19.60
C LYS A 143 7.55 -12.13 -19.74
N GLY A 144 8.54 -12.94 -19.40
CA GLY A 144 8.42 -14.39 -19.35
C GLY A 144 7.86 -14.88 -18.02
N LEU A 145 7.37 -16.12 -17.98
CA LEU A 145 6.82 -16.80 -16.78
C LEU A 145 7.80 -16.85 -15.58
N LYS A 146 9.10 -16.72 -15.84
CA LYS A 146 10.16 -16.82 -14.84
C LYS A 146 10.73 -15.46 -14.40
N GLU A 147 10.27 -14.37 -15.01
CA GLU A 147 10.75 -13.04 -14.64
C GLU A 147 10.01 -12.52 -13.43
N THR A 148 10.76 -12.11 -12.42
CA THR A 148 10.20 -11.51 -11.21
C THR A 148 9.68 -10.10 -11.47
N ILE A 149 8.51 -9.79 -10.96
CA ILE A 149 7.93 -8.44 -10.96
C ILE A 149 8.00 -7.93 -9.52
N PRO A 150 8.60 -6.76 -9.27
CA PRO A 150 8.63 -6.19 -7.93
C PRO A 150 7.22 -6.04 -7.37
N PHE A 151 7.00 -6.46 -6.12
CA PHE A 151 5.67 -6.42 -5.50
C PHE A 151 5.41 -5.13 -4.73
N GLY A 152 6.46 -4.43 -4.30
CA GLY A 152 6.39 -3.17 -3.55
C GLY A 152 5.50 -2.09 -4.18
N PRO A 153 5.56 -1.81 -5.50
CA PRO A 153 4.68 -0.86 -6.14
C PRO A 153 3.20 -1.19 -5.97
N PHE A 154 2.82 -2.47 -6.09
CA PHE A 154 1.44 -2.91 -5.92
C PHE A 154 0.98 -2.82 -4.47
N LEU A 155 1.87 -3.15 -3.51
CA LEU A 155 1.60 -2.96 -2.08
C LEU A 155 1.31 -1.49 -1.76
N MET A 156 2.12 -0.58 -2.28
CA MET A 156 1.97 0.86 -2.02
C MET A 156 0.71 1.43 -2.70
N ILE A 157 0.37 0.97 -3.91
CA ILE A 157 -0.89 1.35 -4.58
C ILE A 157 -2.09 0.82 -3.80
N GLY A 158 -2.08 -0.45 -3.40
CA GLY A 158 -3.13 -1.05 -2.57
C GLY A 158 -3.29 -0.32 -1.24
N PHE A 159 -2.18 0.07 -0.61
CA PHE A 159 -2.17 0.87 0.60
C PHE A 159 -2.86 2.23 0.40
N LEU A 160 -2.49 3.00 -0.62
CA LEU A 160 -3.10 4.30 -0.92
C LEU A 160 -4.59 4.19 -1.22
N LEU A 161 -4.99 3.19 -1.99
CA LEU A 161 -6.40 2.95 -2.29
C LEU A 161 -7.22 2.74 -1.00
N ILE A 162 -6.74 1.90 -0.10
CA ILE A 162 -7.46 1.64 1.15
C ILE A 162 -7.36 2.84 2.09
N TYR A 163 -6.23 3.52 2.15
CA TYR A 163 -6.09 4.72 2.97
C TYR A 163 -7.14 5.78 2.65
N PHE A 164 -7.40 6.05 1.37
CA PHE A 164 -8.35 7.07 0.96
C PHE A 164 -9.80 6.61 0.85
N TYR A 165 -10.04 5.33 0.55
CA TYR A 165 -11.36 4.85 0.16
C TYR A 165 -11.90 3.72 1.02
N GLN A 166 -11.28 3.41 2.15
CA GLN A 166 -11.73 2.32 3.04
C GLN A 166 -13.18 2.49 3.49
N SER A 167 -13.58 3.68 3.91
CA SER A 167 -14.96 3.97 4.34
C SER A 167 -15.95 3.73 3.22
N LEU A 168 -15.66 4.25 2.03
CA LEU A 168 -16.50 4.09 0.85
C LEU A 168 -16.66 2.62 0.43
N LEU A 169 -15.57 1.85 0.50
CA LEU A 169 -15.57 0.42 0.18
C LEU A 169 -16.39 -0.38 1.19
N LEU A 170 -16.28 -0.07 2.47
CA LEU A 170 -17.06 -0.71 3.53
C LEU A 170 -18.53 -0.37 3.43
N GLU A 171 -18.88 0.90 3.21
CA GLU A 171 -20.26 1.33 3.01
C GLU A 171 -20.89 0.68 1.76
N GLY A 172 -20.14 0.64 0.66
CA GLY A 172 -20.58 -0.04 -0.57
C GLY A 172 -20.84 -1.52 -0.34
N TYR A 173 -19.97 -2.20 0.39
CA TYR A 173 -20.14 -3.61 0.76
C TYR A 173 -21.40 -3.83 1.62
N TRP A 174 -21.58 -3.04 2.69
CA TRP A 174 -22.75 -3.14 3.56
C TRP A 174 -24.06 -2.85 2.81
N ASN A 175 -24.09 -1.83 1.96
CA ASN A 175 -25.25 -1.52 1.13
C ASN A 175 -25.60 -2.65 0.17
N LEU A 176 -24.59 -3.32 -0.40
CA LEU A 176 -24.80 -4.49 -1.26
C LEU A 176 -25.39 -5.67 -0.48
N ILE A 177 -24.82 -5.96 0.70
CA ILE A 177 -25.31 -7.05 1.57
C ILE A 177 -26.75 -6.79 2.01
N MET A 178 -27.05 -5.58 2.46
CA MET A 178 -28.43 -5.21 2.85
C MET A 178 -29.42 -5.30 1.70
N LYS A 179 -28.98 -5.02 0.47
CA LYS A 179 -29.83 -5.17 -0.73
C LYS A 179 -30.07 -6.61 -1.15
N LEU A 180 -29.12 -7.52 -0.84
CA LEU A 180 -29.22 -8.93 -1.20
C LEU A 180 -29.96 -9.78 -0.16
N TYR A 181 -29.92 -9.37 1.10
CA TYR A 181 -30.44 -10.17 2.23
C TYR A 181 -31.52 -9.45 3.05
N GLY A 182 -31.83 -8.19 2.79
CA GLY A 182 -32.94 -7.42 3.37
C GLY A 182 -34.06 -7.25 2.38
#